data_f023a9910a58c4fe0411d1f0097368b1
#
_entry.id   f023a9910a58c4fe0411d1f0097368b1
#
_cell.length_a   1.000
_cell.length_b   1.000
_cell.length_c   1.000
_cell.angle_alpha   90.00
_cell.angle_beta   90.00
_cell.angle_gamma   90.00
#
_symmetry.space_group_name_H-M   'P 1'
#
loop_
_entity.id
_entity.type
_entity.pdbx_description
1 polymer ?
#
loop_
_entity_poly.entity_id
_entity_poly.type
_entity_poly.pdbx_seq_one_letter_code
_entity_poly.pdbx_strand_id
1 'polypeptide(L)'
;MKLHRRSINNKKPVIRQVLDLIPTSILRNSIRKFHSDKGCHKYKTYDQLVALSFGQLGKCYTLSEISGGLSISSTFMIDLGLKQNPVKSTMSDGNKNRDYRVFEDIYYQLIRHYGRTLTDLRERAVIEEVKNETIKLIDRSTVSLCLNLFDWAKFRTAKGGLKIHNVWDDTLGLLDYINITDAKLHYSRGLISQIFHKGTIVVEDRAYFDFELFKRRNDAKNIFVTRLKSNILYESIEELDLPDDRDQNILKDELIKFTSKDAKLAGLEGKIFRLVTVYKEDENKVIHLITNKIDWQAITIADLYKKRWDIEIFFKLMKQNLQIKTFLGTSENAVKSQIYIRHYICYIF
;
A
#
# COMPACT_ATOMS: atom_id res chain seq x y z
N MET A 1 25.98 2.69 18.59
CA MET A 1 26.81 2.48 17.36
C MET A 1 26.64 3.72 16.49
N LYS A 2 27.69 4.54 16.34
CA LYS A 2 27.61 5.80 15.56
C LYS A 2 27.43 5.44 14.10
N LEU A 3 26.25 5.70 13.54
CA LEU A 3 26.04 5.74 12.10
C LEU A 3 27.07 6.70 11.53
N HIS A 4 28.00 6.18 10.74
CA HIS A 4 28.84 7.03 9.91
C HIS A 4 27.89 7.82 9.00
N ARG A 5 27.63 9.09 9.36
CA ARG A 5 27.15 10.07 8.40
C ARG A 5 28.15 10.06 7.25
N ARG A 6 27.89 9.28 6.20
CA ARG A 6 28.48 9.52 4.90
C ARG A 6 28.18 10.99 4.63
N SER A 7 29.23 11.81 4.51
CA SER A 7 29.07 13.21 4.15
C SER A 7 28.21 13.24 2.90
N ILE A 8 26.98 13.72 3.04
CA ILE A 8 26.10 13.98 1.93
C ILE A 8 26.88 14.95 1.07
N ASN A 9 27.27 14.52 -0.14
CA ASN A 9 28.02 15.36 -1.05
C ASN A 9 27.08 16.48 -1.49
N ASN A 10 27.07 17.60 -0.78
CA ASN A 10 26.16 18.74 -0.92
C ASN A 10 26.19 19.39 -2.33
N LYS A 11 27.03 18.89 -3.24
CA LYS A 11 27.11 19.34 -4.63
C LYS A 11 26.20 18.58 -5.60
N LYS A 12 25.63 17.42 -5.20
CA LYS A 12 24.72 16.67 -6.08
C LYS A 12 23.29 17.17 -5.97
N PRO A 13 22.55 17.31 -7.08
CA PRO A 13 21.11 17.60 -7.06
C PRO A 13 20.35 16.61 -6.16
N VAL A 14 19.30 17.07 -5.46
CA VAL A 14 18.49 16.24 -4.56
C VAL A 14 17.97 14.99 -5.29
N ILE A 15 17.47 15.15 -6.50
CA ILE A 15 17.01 14.02 -7.31
C ILE A 15 18.12 12.98 -7.54
N ARG A 16 19.38 13.40 -7.74
CA ARG A 16 20.49 12.46 -7.88
C ARG A 16 20.74 11.70 -6.58
N GLN A 17 20.63 12.37 -5.44
CA GLN A 17 20.78 11.72 -4.14
C GLN A 17 19.68 10.67 -3.93
N VAL A 18 18.44 10.97 -4.31
CA VAL A 18 17.31 10.02 -4.30
C VAL A 18 17.59 8.81 -5.19
N LEU A 19 18.05 9.04 -6.43
CA LEU A 19 18.37 7.95 -7.36
C LEU A 19 19.55 7.11 -6.90
N ASP A 20 20.54 7.69 -6.22
CA ASP A 20 21.69 6.98 -5.65
C ASP A 20 21.31 6.01 -4.52
N LEU A 21 20.11 6.13 -3.94
CA LEU A 21 19.57 5.16 -2.99
C LEU A 21 19.12 3.87 -3.67
N ILE A 22 19.01 3.81 -4.99
CA ILE A 22 18.73 2.56 -5.70
C ILE A 22 20.05 1.84 -5.96
N PRO A 23 20.31 0.68 -5.31
CA PRO A 23 21.50 -0.10 -5.62
C PRO A 23 21.53 -0.47 -7.09
N THR A 24 22.67 -0.25 -7.73
CA THR A 24 22.85 -0.54 -9.18
C THR A 24 22.60 -2.00 -9.52
N SER A 25 22.82 -2.92 -8.57
CA SER A 25 22.50 -4.34 -8.71
C SER A 25 21.00 -4.59 -8.85
N ILE A 26 20.17 -3.92 -8.03
CA ILE A 26 18.69 -4.03 -8.09
C ILE A 26 18.22 -3.56 -9.48
N LEU A 27 18.60 -2.37 -9.88
CA LEU A 27 18.22 -1.82 -11.19
C LEU A 27 18.64 -2.76 -12.34
N ARG A 28 19.88 -3.22 -12.33
CA ARG A 28 20.42 -4.11 -13.37
C ARG A 28 19.70 -5.45 -13.41
N ASN A 29 19.41 -6.04 -12.26
CA ASN A 29 18.71 -7.32 -12.16
C ASN A 29 17.27 -7.23 -12.69
N SER A 30 16.54 -6.17 -12.32
CA SER A 30 15.18 -5.95 -12.82
C SER A 30 15.15 -5.69 -14.33
N ILE A 31 16.08 -4.86 -14.86
CA ILE A 31 16.21 -4.63 -16.30
C ILE A 31 16.45 -5.96 -17.05
N ARG A 32 17.35 -6.81 -16.53
CA ARG A 32 17.65 -8.11 -17.13
C ARG A 32 16.46 -9.04 -17.08
N LYS A 33 15.78 -9.13 -15.92
CA LYS A 33 14.60 -10.00 -15.69
C LYS A 33 13.47 -9.71 -16.67
N PHE A 34 13.19 -8.45 -16.93
CA PHE A 34 12.08 -8.02 -17.81
C PHE A 34 12.53 -7.64 -19.22
N HIS A 35 13.82 -7.79 -19.54
CA HIS A 35 14.39 -7.38 -20.84
C HIS A 35 13.98 -5.97 -21.26
N SER A 36 13.78 -5.06 -20.28
CA SER A 36 13.13 -3.76 -20.49
C SER A 36 13.92 -2.76 -21.34
N ASP A 37 15.22 -3.01 -21.55
CA ASP A 37 16.08 -2.24 -22.44
C ASP A 37 16.34 -2.92 -23.80
N LYS A 38 15.72 -4.08 -24.08
CA LYS A 38 15.87 -4.77 -25.36
C LYS A 38 15.33 -3.89 -26.50
N GLY A 39 16.15 -3.61 -27.51
CA GLY A 39 15.81 -2.72 -28.62
C GLY A 39 15.74 -1.23 -28.28
N CYS A 40 16.07 -0.82 -27.04
CA CYS A 40 16.05 0.58 -26.62
C CYS A 40 17.43 1.22 -26.82
N HIS A 41 17.54 2.13 -27.82
CA HIS A 41 18.82 2.81 -28.12
C HIS A 41 18.94 4.17 -27.41
N LYS A 42 17.87 4.96 -27.36
CA LYS A 42 17.90 6.37 -26.90
C LYS A 42 17.29 6.60 -25.53
N TYR A 43 16.37 5.75 -25.08
CA TYR A 43 15.62 5.94 -23.83
C TYR A 43 15.49 4.62 -23.09
N LYS A 44 16.40 4.39 -22.18
CA LYS A 44 16.49 3.17 -21.40
C LYS A 44 15.62 3.23 -20.15
N THR A 45 15.50 2.13 -19.44
CA THR A 45 14.73 2.04 -18.19
C THR A 45 15.22 3.03 -17.14
N TYR A 46 16.56 3.23 -17.05
CA TYR A 46 17.13 4.24 -16.16
C TYR A 46 16.70 5.66 -16.55
N ASP A 47 16.69 6.01 -17.83
CA ASP A 47 16.29 7.33 -18.30
C ASP A 47 14.81 7.60 -17.98
N GLN A 48 13.96 6.56 -18.09
CA GLN A 48 12.55 6.66 -17.70
C GLN A 48 12.39 6.83 -16.18
N LEU A 49 13.16 6.09 -15.39
CA LEU A 49 13.18 6.25 -13.93
C LEU A 49 13.56 7.69 -13.54
N VAL A 50 14.60 8.24 -14.13
CA VAL A 50 15.03 9.62 -13.91
C VAL A 50 13.96 10.61 -14.31
N ALA A 51 13.40 10.47 -15.52
CA ALA A 51 12.38 11.40 -16.03
C ALA A 51 11.12 11.41 -15.18
N LEU A 52 10.59 10.23 -14.79
CA LEU A 52 9.39 10.14 -13.96
C LEU A 52 9.65 10.60 -12.52
N SER A 53 10.83 10.31 -11.96
CA SER A 53 11.24 10.79 -10.65
C SER A 53 11.39 12.31 -10.63
N PHE A 54 12.02 12.89 -11.67
CA PHE A 54 12.11 14.33 -11.85
C PHE A 54 10.72 14.98 -11.95
N GLY A 55 9.85 14.43 -12.79
CA GLY A 55 8.49 14.91 -12.95
C GLY A 55 7.70 14.87 -11.64
N GLN A 56 7.91 13.85 -10.81
CA GLN A 56 7.24 13.70 -9.52
C GLN A 56 7.77 14.71 -8.49
N LEU A 57 9.08 14.85 -8.34
CA LEU A 57 9.70 15.76 -7.38
C LEU A 57 9.54 17.23 -7.79
N GLY A 58 9.63 17.50 -9.09
CA GLY A 58 9.44 18.83 -9.69
C GLY A 58 7.98 19.22 -9.88
N LYS A 59 7.02 18.35 -9.51
CA LYS A 59 5.58 18.57 -9.68
C LYS A 59 5.18 18.91 -11.12
N CYS A 60 5.83 18.30 -12.11
CA CYS A 60 5.52 18.50 -13.52
C CYS A 60 4.17 17.85 -13.89
N TYR A 61 3.37 18.54 -14.66
CA TYR A 61 2.06 18.07 -15.14
C TYR A 61 2.12 17.47 -16.55
N THR A 62 3.20 17.75 -17.29
CA THR A 62 3.36 17.31 -18.68
C THR A 62 4.75 16.74 -18.95
N LEU A 63 4.85 15.87 -19.96
CA LEU A 63 6.14 15.37 -20.44
C LEU A 63 7.01 16.50 -21.05
N SER A 64 6.38 17.56 -21.55
CA SER A 64 7.09 18.73 -22.06
C SER A 64 7.81 19.49 -20.94
N GLU A 65 7.16 19.67 -19.79
CA GLU A 65 7.78 20.28 -18.60
C GLU A 65 8.95 19.43 -18.10
N ILE A 66 8.81 18.10 -18.08
CA ILE A 66 9.91 17.20 -17.71
C ILE A 66 11.10 17.38 -18.68
N SER A 67 10.83 17.35 -19.98
CA SER A 67 11.88 17.54 -21.01
C SER A 67 12.57 18.90 -20.86
N GLY A 68 11.79 19.97 -20.68
CA GLY A 68 12.33 21.31 -20.45
C GLY A 68 13.16 21.42 -19.19
N GLY A 69 12.65 20.89 -18.08
CA GLY A 69 13.36 20.90 -16.79
C GLY A 69 14.66 20.09 -16.81
N LEU A 70 14.69 18.94 -17.44
CA LEU A 70 15.90 18.12 -17.57
C LEU A 70 16.94 18.78 -18.48
N SER A 71 16.55 19.60 -19.46
CA SER A 71 17.43 20.28 -20.40
C SER A 71 17.99 21.63 -19.95
N ILE A 72 17.67 22.07 -18.72
CA ILE A 72 18.13 23.38 -18.18
C ILE A 72 19.65 23.54 -18.27
N SER A 73 20.40 22.46 -18.03
CA SER A 73 21.85 22.49 -18.09
C SER A 73 22.42 21.12 -18.47
N SER A 74 23.44 21.13 -19.34
CA SER A 74 24.19 19.91 -19.67
C SER A 74 24.83 19.26 -18.44
N THR A 75 25.34 20.07 -17.52
CA THR A 75 25.91 19.60 -16.25
C THR A 75 24.85 18.87 -15.43
N PHE A 76 23.63 19.43 -15.33
CA PHE A 76 22.53 18.81 -14.61
C PHE A 76 22.16 17.44 -15.21
N MET A 77 22.07 17.32 -16.54
CA MET A 77 21.81 16.03 -17.20
C MET A 77 22.93 15.00 -16.91
N ILE A 78 24.19 15.44 -16.97
CA ILE A 78 25.34 14.58 -16.67
C ILE A 78 25.31 14.11 -15.22
N ASP A 79 25.00 15.00 -14.28
CA ASP A 79 24.84 14.67 -12.86
C ASP A 79 23.74 13.63 -12.62
N LEU A 80 22.69 13.67 -13.43
CA LEU A 80 21.63 12.66 -13.41
C LEU A 80 22.00 11.36 -14.13
N GLY A 81 23.14 11.30 -14.81
CA GLY A 81 23.59 10.14 -15.59
C GLY A 81 22.84 9.98 -16.92
N LEU A 82 22.19 11.04 -17.42
CA LEU A 82 21.53 11.06 -18.71
C LEU A 82 22.55 11.38 -19.83
N LYS A 83 22.51 10.61 -20.92
CA LYS A 83 23.38 10.84 -22.09
C LYS A 83 22.82 11.91 -23.03
N GLN A 84 21.50 12.06 -23.05
CA GLN A 84 20.77 13.02 -23.88
C GLN A 84 19.45 13.42 -23.19
N ASN A 85 18.93 14.57 -23.56
CA ASN A 85 17.62 15.00 -23.03
C ASN A 85 16.50 14.11 -23.58
N PRO A 86 15.67 13.49 -22.69
CA PRO A 86 14.51 12.75 -23.14
C PRO A 86 13.45 13.70 -23.72
N VAL A 87 13.13 13.59 -25.01
CA VAL A 87 12.09 14.40 -25.63
C VAL A 87 10.69 13.79 -25.38
N LYS A 88 9.65 14.62 -25.46
CA LYS A 88 8.26 14.25 -25.17
C LYS A 88 7.80 12.97 -25.87
N SER A 89 8.05 12.85 -27.19
CA SER A 89 7.63 11.67 -27.96
C SER A 89 8.29 10.38 -27.45
N THR A 90 9.62 10.42 -27.25
CA THR A 90 10.37 9.28 -26.75
C THR A 90 9.95 8.86 -25.34
N MET A 91 9.67 9.82 -24.45
CA MET A 91 9.11 9.54 -23.14
C MET A 91 7.71 8.93 -23.21
N SER A 92 6.86 9.45 -24.10
CA SER A 92 5.51 8.93 -24.33
C SER A 92 5.55 7.47 -24.79
N ASP A 93 6.39 7.17 -25.76
CA ASP A 93 6.57 5.80 -26.28
C ASP A 93 7.13 4.86 -25.22
N GLY A 94 8.15 5.30 -24.48
CA GLY A 94 8.71 4.53 -23.38
C GLY A 94 7.68 4.25 -22.27
N ASN A 95 6.87 5.25 -21.90
CA ASN A 95 5.81 5.09 -20.90
C ASN A 95 4.70 4.12 -21.36
N LYS A 96 4.37 4.13 -22.67
CA LYS A 96 3.35 3.27 -23.24
C LYS A 96 3.81 1.81 -23.36
N ASN A 97 5.04 1.60 -23.82
CA ASN A 97 5.48 0.29 -24.31
C ASN A 97 6.33 -0.49 -23.30
N ARG A 98 7.02 0.19 -22.36
CA ARG A 98 7.85 -0.51 -21.35
C ARG A 98 6.97 -1.15 -20.31
N ASP A 99 7.21 -2.43 -20.05
CA ASP A 99 6.51 -3.20 -19.04
C ASP A 99 6.70 -2.59 -17.65
N TYR A 100 5.60 -2.17 -17.02
CA TYR A 100 5.60 -1.55 -15.69
C TYR A 100 6.19 -2.47 -14.61
N ARG A 101 6.16 -3.80 -14.82
CA ARG A 101 6.67 -4.78 -13.87
C ARG A 101 8.16 -4.63 -13.56
N VAL A 102 8.91 -3.96 -14.42
CA VAL A 102 10.31 -3.60 -14.10
C VAL A 102 10.38 -2.66 -12.90
N PHE A 103 9.50 -1.66 -12.82
CA PHE A 103 9.46 -0.71 -11.70
C PHE A 103 8.81 -1.32 -10.45
N GLU A 104 7.84 -2.20 -10.62
CA GLU A 104 7.28 -3.03 -9.56
C GLU A 104 8.36 -3.88 -8.89
N ASP A 105 9.17 -4.59 -9.67
CA ASP A 105 10.25 -5.44 -9.18
C ASP A 105 11.35 -4.62 -8.47
N ILE A 106 11.72 -3.46 -9.02
CA ILE A 106 12.64 -2.52 -8.37
C ILE A 106 12.09 -2.12 -7.00
N TYR A 107 10.82 -1.73 -6.92
CA TYR A 107 10.15 -1.34 -5.69
C TYR A 107 10.23 -2.45 -4.63
N TYR A 108 9.83 -3.67 -4.96
CA TYR A 108 9.86 -4.78 -4.00
C TYR A 108 11.28 -5.22 -3.61
N GLN A 109 12.26 -5.10 -4.51
CA GLN A 109 13.66 -5.36 -4.15
C GLN A 109 14.20 -4.30 -3.19
N LEU A 110 13.80 -3.03 -3.33
CA LEU A 110 14.18 -1.95 -2.42
C LEU A 110 13.58 -2.14 -1.03
N ILE A 111 12.29 -2.52 -0.94
CA ILE A 111 11.67 -2.88 0.33
C ILE A 111 12.44 -3.99 1.04
N ARG A 112 12.79 -5.05 0.33
CA ARG A 112 13.58 -6.15 0.91
C ARG A 112 14.99 -5.72 1.31
N HIS A 113 15.59 -4.79 0.57
CA HIS A 113 16.95 -4.32 0.84
C HIS A 113 17.01 -3.41 2.08
N TYR A 114 16.07 -2.49 2.19
CA TYR A 114 16.07 -1.48 3.25
C TYR A 114 15.15 -1.80 4.43
N GLY A 115 14.18 -2.70 4.28
CA GLY A 115 13.16 -2.97 5.28
C GLY A 115 13.74 -3.28 6.66
N ARG A 116 14.75 -4.13 6.72
CA ARG A 116 15.41 -4.48 7.99
C ARG A 116 16.10 -3.29 8.67
N THR A 117 16.77 -2.44 7.90
CA THR A 117 17.47 -1.26 8.42
C THR A 117 16.51 -0.21 8.98
N LEU A 118 15.31 -0.09 8.39
CA LEU A 118 14.32 0.90 8.80
C LEU A 118 13.54 0.44 10.04
N THR A 119 13.41 -0.86 10.24
CA THR A 119 12.77 -1.44 11.43
C THR A 119 13.41 -0.94 12.71
N ASP A 120 14.74 -0.83 12.74
CA ASP A 120 15.50 -0.44 13.92
C ASP A 120 15.43 1.07 14.25
N LEU A 121 14.91 1.88 13.34
CA LEU A 121 14.93 3.36 13.45
C LEU A 121 13.59 3.97 13.87
N ARG A 122 12.51 3.20 13.93
CA ARG A 122 11.18 3.72 14.24
C ARG A 122 10.79 3.54 15.69
N GLU A 123 10.42 4.65 16.34
CA GLU A 123 9.60 4.60 17.55
C GLU A 123 8.18 4.15 17.18
N ARG A 124 7.69 3.11 17.83
CA ARG A 124 6.35 2.54 17.59
C ARG A 124 5.54 2.57 18.86
N ALA A 125 4.25 2.85 18.71
CA ALA A 125 3.29 2.50 19.74
C ALA A 125 3.22 0.95 19.81
N VAL A 126 3.79 0.38 20.86
CA VAL A 126 3.83 -1.06 21.09
C VAL A 126 2.57 -1.47 21.81
N ILE A 127 1.86 -2.46 21.26
CA ILE A 127 0.79 -3.16 21.95
C ILE A 127 1.45 -4.40 22.58
N GLU A 128 1.60 -4.40 23.89
CA GLU A 128 2.44 -5.39 24.62
C GLU A 128 2.03 -6.84 24.32
N GLU A 129 0.72 -7.13 24.26
CA GLU A 129 0.20 -8.49 24.03
C GLU A 129 0.59 -9.07 22.66
N VAL A 130 0.91 -8.21 21.69
CA VAL A 130 1.21 -8.60 20.29
C VAL A 130 2.55 -8.05 19.80
N LYS A 131 3.43 -7.63 20.69
CA LYS A 131 4.71 -6.95 20.35
C LYS A 131 5.66 -7.77 19.48
N ASN A 132 5.57 -9.09 19.54
CA ASN A 132 6.39 -10.01 18.77
C ASN A 132 5.71 -10.50 17.48
N GLU A 133 4.48 -10.08 17.23
CA GLU A 133 3.70 -10.55 16.10
C GLU A 133 3.87 -9.63 14.88
N THR A 134 3.74 -10.20 13.71
CA THR A 134 3.70 -9.42 12.47
C THR A 134 2.31 -8.84 12.26
N ILE A 135 2.19 -7.51 12.20
CA ILE A 135 0.92 -6.81 11.99
C ILE A 135 0.89 -6.27 10.56
N LYS A 136 -0.15 -6.62 9.82
CA LYS A 136 -0.45 -6.13 8.48
C LYS A 136 -1.73 -5.30 8.50
N LEU A 137 -1.62 -4.03 8.12
CA LEU A 137 -2.77 -3.15 7.96
C LEU A 137 -3.18 -3.14 6.50
N ILE A 138 -4.45 -3.40 6.23
CA ILE A 138 -4.97 -3.44 4.86
C ILE A 138 -5.91 -2.27 4.65
N ASP A 139 -5.58 -1.47 3.65
CA ASP A 139 -6.44 -0.39 3.19
C ASP A 139 -6.42 -0.26 1.66
N ARG A 140 -7.32 0.55 1.15
CA ARG A 140 -7.44 0.82 -0.26
C ARG A 140 -7.44 2.31 -0.55
N SER A 141 -6.82 2.65 -1.64
CA SER A 141 -6.97 3.98 -2.23
C SER A 141 -7.67 3.85 -3.59
N THR A 142 -8.66 4.70 -3.82
CA THR A 142 -9.31 4.79 -5.14
C THR A 142 -8.75 6.00 -5.86
N VAL A 143 -8.28 5.78 -7.09
CA VAL A 143 -7.85 6.82 -8.01
C VAL A 143 -8.89 6.93 -9.11
N SER A 144 -9.58 8.07 -9.17
CA SER A 144 -10.55 8.35 -10.24
C SER A 144 -9.82 8.73 -11.52
N LEU A 145 -10.18 8.11 -12.63
CA LEU A 145 -9.63 8.36 -13.96
C LEU A 145 -10.72 8.85 -14.89
N CYS A 146 -10.35 9.69 -15.87
CA CYS A 146 -11.26 10.10 -16.93
C CYS A 146 -11.44 8.96 -17.94
N LEU A 147 -12.64 8.42 -18.08
CA LEU A 147 -12.94 7.27 -18.95
C LEU A 147 -12.51 7.43 -20.40
N ASN A 148 -12.67 8.63 -20.94
CA ASN A 148 -12.34 8.90 -22.34
C ASN A 148 -10.83 8.80 -22.63
N LEU A 149 -9.99 8.80 -21.60
CA LEU A 149 -8.54 8.73 -21.70
C LEU A 149 -7.95 7.38 -21.26
N PHE A 150 -8.72 6.57 -20.52
CA PHE A 150 -8.23 5.33 -19.89
C PHE A 150 -9.15 4.15 -20.20
N ASP A 151 -9.19 3.72 -21.45
CA ASP A 151 -10.09 2.65 -21.94
C ASP A 151 -9.96 1.31 -21.19
N TRP A 152 -8.79 1.04 -20.66
CA TRP A 152 -8.49 -0.19 -19.92
C TRP A 152 -9.00 -0.17 -18.46
N ALA A 153 -9.34 1.02 -17.92
CA ALA A 153 -9.77 1.19 -16.52
C ALA A 153 -11.28 1.47 -16.39
N LYS A 154 -12.12 0.76 -17.13
CA LYS A 154 -13.57 0.98 -17.19
C LYS A 154 -14.28 0.66 -15.88
N PHE A 155 -15.07 1.62 -15.34
CA PHE A 155 -15.84 1.45 -14.09
C PHE A 155 -17.28 1.82 -14.32
N ARG A 156 -18.14 1.90 -14.80
CA ARG A 156 -19.51 2.36 -15.12
C ARG A 156 -19.49 3.27 -16.35
N THR A 157 -20.67 3.48 -16.89
CA THR A 157 -20.88 4.22 -18.14
C THR A 157 -20.30 5.64 -18.19
N ALA A 158 -19.93 6.22 -17.05
CA ALA A 158 -19.47 7.61 -16.99
C ALA A 158 -18.17 7.86 -16.18
N LYS A 159 -17.57 6.86 -15.53
CA LYS A 159 -16.37 7.07 -14.69
C LYS A 159 -15.41 5.89 -14.77
N GLY A 160 -14.13 6.15 -15.08
CA GLY A 160 -13.02 5.22 -14.92
C GLY A 160 -12.43 5.29 -13.52
N GLY A 161 -11.78 4.23 -13.09
CA GLY A 161 -11.08 4.24 -11.82
C GLY A 161 -10.21 3.02 -11.63
N LEU A 162 -9.20 3.20 -10.81
CA LEU A 162 -8.33 2.14 -10.29
C LEU A 162 -8.52 2.02 -8.80
N LYS A 163 -8.48 0.81 -8.31
CA LYS A 163 -8.32 0.50 -6.90
C LYS A 163 -6.88 0.09 -6.66
N ILE A 164 -6.24 0.74 -5.72
CA ILE A 164 -4.92 0.37 -5.23
C ILE A 164 -5.16 -0.28 -3.87
N HIS A 165 -5.01 -1.58 -3.80
CA HIS A 165 -5.05 -2.37 -2.58
C HIS A 165 -3.66 -2.39 -1.99
N ASN A 166 -3.55 -1.98 -0.75
CA ASN A 166 -2.26 -1.81 -0.09
C ASN A 166 -2.22 -2.63 1.18
N VAL A 167 -1.09 -3.27 1.39
CA VAL A 167 -0.77 -3.93 2.65
C VAL A 167 0.41 -3.20 3.27
N TRP A 168 0.17 -2.59 4.40
CA TRP A 168 1.17 -1.95 5.22
C TRP A 168 1.70 -2.95 6.23
N ASP A 169 3.00 -3.14 6.24
CA ASP A 169 3.68 -3.86 7.31
C ASP A 169 3.96 -2.89 8.46
N ASP A 170 3.24 -3.03 9.56
CA ASP A 170 3.44 -2.19 10.73
C ASP A 170 4.83 -2.42 11.36
N THR A 171 5.39 -3.61 11.20
CA THR A 171 6.73 -3.96 11.66
C THR A 171 7.81 -3.23 10.88
N LEU A 172 7.70 -3.17 9.57
CA LEU A 172 8.64 -2.46 8.70
C LEU A 172 8.28 -0.99 8.55
N GLY A 173 7.03 -0.63 8.82
CA GLY A 173 6.49 0.72 8.67
C GLY A 173 6.41 1.18 7.22
N LEU A 174 6.06 0.27 6.31
CA LEU A 174 6.02 0.53 4.87
C LEU A 174 4.98 -0.35 4.16
N LEU A 175 4.66 0.01 2.92
CA LEU A 175 3.82 -0.81 2.07
C LEU A 175 4.65 -1.96 1.48
N ASP A 176 4.38 -3.18 1.93
CA ASP A 176 5.07 -4.37 1.43
C ASP A 176 4.31 -5.08 0.29
N TYR A 177 3.06 -4.68 0.04
CA TYR A 177 2.28 -5.17 -1.08
C TYR A 177 1.37 -4.09 -1.65
N ILE A 178 1.36 -4.00 -2.98
CA ILE A 178 0.51 -3.09 -3.75
C ILE A 178 -0.13 -3.90 -4.88
N ASN A 179 -1.45 -3.93 -4.93
CA ASN A 179 -2.18 -4.51 -6.06
C ASN A 179 -3.07 -3.45 -6.71
N ILE A 180 -2.86 -3.24 -8.00
CA ILE A 180 -3.58 -2.24 -8.80
C ILE A 180 -4.60 -2.98 -9.65
N THR A 181 -5.89 -2.78 -9.35
CA THR A 181 -7.00 -3.44 -10.04
C THR A 181 -7.98 -2.43 -10.63
N ASP A 182 -8.79 -2.89 -11.57
CA ASP A 182 -9.93 -2.12 -12.05
C ASP A 182 -10.90 -1.83 -10.91
N ALA A 183 -11.54 -0.67 -10.96
CA ALA A 183 -12.52 -0.29 -9.94
C ALA A 183 -13.76 -1.20 -9.88
N LYS A 184 -13.99 -2.06 -10.90
CA LYS A 184 -15.05 -3.06 -10.92
C LYS A 184 -14.81 -4.24 -10.00
N LEU A 185 -13.55 -4.59 -9.75
CA LEU A 185 -13.23 -5.77 -8.95
C LEU A 185 -13.74 -5.60 -7.51
N HIS A 186 -14.43 -6.62 -6.98
CA HIS A 186 -14.87 -6.60 -5.58
C HIS A 186 -13.64 -6.55 -4.65
N TYR A 187 -13.77 -5.89 -3.51
CA TYR A 187 -12.64 -5.61 -2.61
C TYR A 187 -11.91 -6.86 -2.13
N SER A 188 -12.67 -7.87 -1.69
CA SER A 188 -12.11 -9.13 -1.23
C SER A 188 -11.28 -9.83 -2.32
N ARG A 189 -11.69 -9.76 -3.59
CA ARG A 189 -10.98 -10.38 -4.70
C ARG A 189 -9.62 -9.75 -4.98
N GLY A 190 -9.42 -8.46 -4.68
CA GLY A 190 -8.12 -7.80 -4.84
C GLY A 190 -7.03 -8.33 -3.90
N LEU A 191 -7.42 -8.99 -2.80
CA LEU A 191 -6.52 -9.55 -1.79
C LEU A 191 -6.63 -11.07 -1.65
N ILE A 192 -7.52 -11.72 -2.40
CA ILE A 192 -7.73 -13.18 -2.34
C ILE A 192 -6.42 -13.95 -2.60
N SER A 193 -5.56 -13.45 -3.48
CA SER A 193 -4.27 -14.07 -3.79
C SER A 193 -3.20 -13.83 -2.72
N GLN A 194 -3.44 -12.89 -1.78
CA GLN A 194 -2.44 -12.56 -0.76
C GLN A 194 -2.46 -13.59 0.37
N ILE A 195 -1.38 -14.34 0.47
CA ILE A 195 -1.13 -15.31 1.54
C ILE A 195 -0.18 -14.69 2.54
N PHE A 196 -0.59 -14.66 3.81
CA PHE A 196 0.27 -14.23 4.92
C PHE A 196 0.80 -15.45 5.66
N HIS A 197 1.95 -15.29 6.31
CA HIS A 197 2.49 -16.34 7.15
C HIS A 197 1.55 -16.64 8.33
N LYS A 198 1.58 -17.89 8.81
CA LYS A 198 0.84 -18.30 10.01
C LYS A 198 1.16 -17.35 11.18
N GLY A 199 0.13 -16.98 11.94
CA GLY A 199 0.26 -16.09 13.10
C GLY A 199 0.23 -14.60 12.74
N THR A 200 0.30 -14.21 11.44
CA THR A 200 0.19 -12.80 11.06
C THR A 200 -1.16 -12.23 11.48
N ILE A 201 -1.13 -11.07 12.13
CA ILE A 201 -2.30 -10.27 12.47
C ILE A 201 -2.64 -9.38 11.28
N VAL A 202 -3.87 -9.46 10.81
CA VAL A 202 -4.34 -8.70 9.66
C VAL A 202 -5.46 -7.77 10.10
N VAL A 203 -5.23 -6.46 10.05
CA VAL A 203 -6.23 -5.44 10.38
C VAL A 203 -6.79 -4.87 9.09
N GLU A 204 -8.10 -5.02 8.90
CA GLU A 204 -8.78 -4.73 7.64
C GLU A 204 -9.91 -3.70 7.82
N ASP A 205 -10.11 -2.82 6.81
CA ASP A 205 -11.29 -1.96 6.79
C ASP A 205 -12.56 -2.79 6.57
N ARG A 206 -13.70 -2.30 7.09
CA ARG A 206 -15.04 -2.88 6.91
C ARG A 206 -15.38 -3.22 5.45
N ALA A 207 -14.82 -2.52 4.49
CA ALA A 207 -15.04 -2.80 3.07
C ALA A 207 -14.52 -4.17 2.62
N TYR A 208 -13.55 -4.74 3.35
CA TYR A 208 -13.02 -6.08 3.11
C TYR A 208 -13.79 -7.18 3.84
N PHE A 209 -14.82 -6.83 4.62
CA PHE A 209 -15.66 -7.82 5.30
C PHE A 209 -16.28 -8.79 4.28
N ASP A 210 -15.84 -10.04 4.35
CA ASP A 210 -16.25 -11.12 3.44
C ASP A 210 -16.06 -12.47 4.14
N PHE A 211 -17.09 -13.32 4.15
CA PHE A 211 -17.04 -14.61 4.85
C PHE A 211 -16.04 -15.59 4.24
N GLU A 212 -15.87 -15.57 2.91
CA GLU A 212 -14.86 -16.41 2.24
C GLU A 212 -13.45 -15.97 2.64
N LEU A 213 -13.21 -14.66 2.77
CA LEU A 213 -11.95 -14.14 3.25
C LEU A 213 -11.68 -14.55 4.70
N PHE A 214 -12.67 -14.49 5.57
CA PHE A 214 -12.55 -14.95 6.97
C PHE A 214 -12.20 -16.43 7.06
N LYS A 215 -12.86 -17.27 6.24
CA LYS A 215 -12.50 -18.69 6.16
C LYS A 215 -11.05 -18.88 5.74
N ARG A 216 -10.59 -18.19 4.72
CA ARG A 216 -9.20 -18.25 4.26
C ARG A 216 -8.20 -17.81 5.32
N ARG A 217 -8.52 -16.74 6.09
CA ARG A 217 -7.69 -16.30 7.24
C ARG A 217 -7.60 -17.41 8.30
N ASN A 218 -8.74 -18.03 8.65
CA ASN A 218 -8.76 -19.13 9.60
C ASN A 218 -7.96 -20.34 9.09
N ASP A 219 -8.14 -20.75 7.85
CA ASP A 219 -7.44 -21.89 7.25
C ASP A 219 -5.92 -21.66 7.20
N ALA A 220 -5.50 -20.42 6.91
CA ALA A 220 -4.10 -20.00 6.92
C ALA A 220 -3.54 -19.77 8.33
N LYS A 221 -4.36 -19.92 9.38
CA LYS A 221 -4.00 -19.60 10.78
C LYS A 221 -3.53 -18.16 10.95
N ASN A 222 -4.12 -17.24 10.18
CA ASN A 222 -3.96 -15.80 10.39
C ASN A 222 -4.98 -15.31 11.41
N ILE A 223 -4.62 -14.27 12.14
CA ILE A 223 -5.53 -13.55 13.02
C ILE A 223 -6.04 -12.35 12.25
N PHE A 224 -7.33 -12.05 12.33
CA PHE A 224 -7.85 -10.84 11.71
C PHE A 224 -8.60 -9.96 12.73
N VAL A 225 -8.55 -8.66 12.52
CA VAL A 225 -9.37 -7.67 13.22
C VAL A 225 -10.01 -6.77 12.17
N THR A 226 -11.33 -6.70 12.18
CA THR A 226 -12.08 -5.82 11.28
C THR A 226 -13.37 -5.33 11.91
N ARG A 227 -14.05 -4.39 11.24
CA ARG A 227 -15.32 -3.87 11.69
C ARG A 227 -16.47 -4.68 11.13
N LEU A 228 -17.39 -5.11 11.98
CA LEU A 228 -18.62 -5.79 11.59
C LEU A 228 -19.52 -4.84 10.79
N LYS A 229 -20.18 -5.35 9.76
CA LYS A 229 -21.25 -4.64 9.04
C LYS A 229 -22.56 -4.73 9.81
N SER A 230 -23.35 -3.68 9.81
CA SER A 230 -24.60 -3.60 10.56
C SER A 230 -25.69 -4.58 10.13
N ASN A 231 -25.59 -5.12 8.91
CA ASN A 231 -26.56 -6.05 8.34
C ASN A 231 -26.19 -7.53 8.53
N ILE A 232 -25.15 -7.84 9.31
CA ILE A 232 -24.73 -9.21 9.56
C ILE A 232 -25.52 -9.81 10.72
N LEU A 233 -26.05 -11.02 10.47
CA LEU A 233 -26.80 -11.78 11.46
C LEU A 233 -25.84 -12.69 12.24
N TYR A 234 -25.91 -12.59 13.55
CA TYR A 234 -25.15 -13.41 14.48
C TYR A 234 -25.97 -13.70 15.74
N GLU A 235 -25.55 -14.70 16.46
CA GLU A 235 -26.04 -15.08 17.79
C GLU A 235 -24.94 -14.85 18.80
N SER A 236 -25.24 -14.15 19.90
CA SER A 236 -24.36 -14.04 21.06
C SER A 236 -24.43 -15.33 21.86
N ILE A 237 -23.28 -15.93 22.13
CA ILE A 237 -23.16 -17.19 22.86
C ILE A 237 -22.88 -16.92 24.32
N GLU A 238 -21.97 -15.96 24.58
CA GLU A 238 -21.46 -15.65 25.89
C GLU A 238 -21.05 -14.18 25.93
N GLU A 239 -21.39 -13.49 26.99
CA GLU A 239 -20.89 -12.15 27.29
C GLU A 239 -19.71 -12.28 28.24
N LEU A 240 -18.56 -11.71 27.87
CA LEU A 240 -17.34 -11.79 28.65
C LEU A 240 -17.28 -10.64 29.65
N ASP A 241 -16.76 -10.94 30.84
CA ASP A 241 -16.57 -9.94 31.88
C ASP A 241 -15.58 -8.86 31.42
N LEU A 242 -15.94 -7.62 31.64
CA LEU A 242 -15.06 -6.47 31.40
C LEU A 242 -14.39 -6.09 32.73
N PRO A 243 -13.05 -5.98 32.81
CA PRO A 243 -12.35 -5.52 33.99
C PRO A 243 -12.83 -4.14 34.45
N ASP A 244 -12.85 -3.88 35.76
CA ASP A 244 -13.28 -2.60 36.33
C ASP A 244 -12.37 -1.43 35.91
N ASP A 245 -11.09 -1.71 35.67
CA ASP A 245 -10.07 -0.76 35.22
C ASP A 245 -9.97 -0.65 33.68
N ARG A 246 -10.98 -1.17 32.94
CA ARG A 246 -11.02 -1.12 31.48
C ARG A 246 -11.06 0.31 30.94
N ASP A 247 -10.65 0.48 29.69
CA ASP A 247 -10.93 1.69 28.92
C ASP A 247 -12.46 1.92 28.86
N GLN A 248 -12.92 3.09 29.29
CA GLN A 248 -14.35 3.46 29.33
C GLN A 248 -15.01 3.39 27.94
N ASN A 249 -14.21 3.42 26.87
CA ASN A 249 -14.69 3.30 25.51
C ASN A 249 -15.05 1.86 25.11
N ILE A 250 -14.67 0.84 25.90
CA ILE A 250 -15.09 -0.55 25.67
C ILE A 250 -16.43 -0.77 26.36
N LEU A 251 -17.48 -0.90 25.55
CA LEU A 251 -18.87 -0.99 26.05
C LEU A 251 -19.32 -2.44 26.29
N LYS A 252 -18.88 -3.39 25.44
CA LYS A 252 -19.29 -4.79 25.50
C LYS A 252 -18.25 -5.68 24.87
N ASP A 253 -18.14 -6.92 25.39
CA ASP A 253 -17.29 -7.97 24.87
C ASP A 253 -18.06 -9.28 24.87
N GLU A 254 -18.12 -9.97 23.73
CA GLU A 254 -18.96 -11.17 23.60
C GLU A 254 -18.40 -12.18 22.60
N LEU A 255 -18.68 -13.44 22.82
CA LEU A 255 -18.46 -14.53 21.86
C LEU A 255 -19.72 -14.71 21.01
N ILE A 256 -19.52 -14.78 19.70
CA ILE A 256 -20.63 -14.87 18.74
C ILE A 256 -20.44 -16.01 17.73
N LYS A 257 -21.56 -16.43 17.13
CA LYS A 257 -21.58 -17.26 15.91
C LYS A 257 -22.40 -16.58 14.82
N PHE A 258 -21.93 -16.66 13.58
CA PHE A 258 -22.73 -16.21 12.45
C PHE A 258 -23.89 -17.17 12.17
N THR A 259 -25.08 -16.63 11.93
CA THR A 259 -26.29 -17.40 11.65
C THR A 259 -26.77 -17.29 10.21
N SER A 260 -26.18 -16.39 9.42
CA SER A 260 -26.58 -16.17 8.03
C SER A 260 -26.27 -17.36 7.12
N LYS A 261 -27.11 -17.55 6.07
CA LYS A 261 -26.89 -18.56 5.04
C LYS A 261 -25.52 -18.41 4.35
N ASP A 262 -25.10 -17.18 4.08
CA ASP A 262 -23.83 -16.89 3.42
C ASP A 262 -22.62 -17.33 4.27
N ALA A 263 -22.70 -17.13 5.60
CA ALA A 263 -21.66 -17.61 6.51
C ALA A 263 -21.56 -19.15 6.52
N LYS A 264 -22.70 -19.84 6.47
CA LYS A 264 -22.74 -21.31 6.37
C LYS A 264 -22.16 -21.80 5.06
N LEU A 265 -22.53 -21.19 3.93
CA LEU A 265 -21.98 -21.51 2.61
C LEU A 265 -20.47 -21.27 2.53
N ALA A 266 -19.97 -20.26 3.22
CA ALA A 266 -18.53 -20.00 3.34
C ALA A 266 -17.80 -20.98 4.28
N GLY A 267 -18.50 -21.90 4.95
CA GLY A 267 -17.89 -22.89 5.87
C GLY A 267 -17.52 -22.33 7.24
N LEU A 268 -18.22 -21.28 7.70
CA LEU A 268 -18.05 -20.69 9.03
C LEU A 268 -19.09 -21.17 10.03
N GLU A 269 -19.91 -22.15 9.68
CA GLU A 269 -20.92 -22.74 10.58
C GLU A 269 -20.26 -23.27 11.85
N GLY A 270 -20.81 -22.92 13.00
CA GLY A 270 -20.29 -23.36 14.30
C GLY A 270 -18.96 -22.72 14.74
N LYS A 271 -18.32 -21.91 13.90
CA LYS A 271 -17.10 -21.17 14.30
C LYS A 271 -17.44 -20.03 15.24
N ILE A 272 -16.65 -19.93 16.31
CA ILE A 272 -16.77 -18.89 17.33
C ILE A 272 -15.85 -17.72 16.94
N PHE A 273 -16.37 -16.53 17.08
CA PHE A 273 -15.66 -15.26 16.90
C PHE A 273 -15.88 -14.38 18.13
N ARG A 274 -14.97 -13.45 18.36
CA ARG A 274 -15.12 -12.46 19.43
C ARG A 274 -15.56 -11.13 18.84
N LEU A 275 -16.51 -10.48 19.48
CA LEU A 275 -17.08 -9.20 19.09
C LEU A 275 -16.92 -8.20 20.22
N VAL A 276 -16.09 -7.18 20.01
CA VAL A 276 -15.87 -6.09 20.97
C VAL A 276 -16.59 -4.85 20.49
N THR A 277 -17.47 -4.31 21.33
CA THR A 277 -18.20 -3.08 21.06
C THR A 277 -17.47 -1.90 21.68
N VAL A 278 -17.10 -0.92 20.84
CA VAL A 278 -16.28 0.22 21.24
C VAL A 278 -17.01 1.52 20.87
N TYR A 279 -17.01 2.49 21.79
CA TYR A 279 -17.43 3.85 21.51
C TYR A 279 -16.27 4.65 20.92
N LYS A 280 -16.48 5.24 19.77
CA LYS A 280 -15.49 6.07 19.10
C LYS A 280 -15.85 7.54 19.33
N GLU A 281 -15.13 8.19 20.24
CA GLU A 281 -15.36 9.58 20.63
C GLU A 281 -15.28 10.56 19.45
N ASP A 282 -14.22 10.45 18.64
CA ASP A 282 -13.96 11.35 17.49
C ASP A 282 -15.12 11.39 16.48
N GLU A 283 -15.85 10.30 16.35
CA GLU A 283 -16.95 10.14 15.40
C GLU A 283 -18.32 10.10 16.07
N ASN A 284 -18.36 10.19 17.42
CA ASN A 284 -19.56 10.07 18.25
C ASN A 284 -20.42 8.87 17.84
N LYS A 285 -19.80 7.69 17.75
CA LYS A 285 -20.51 6.46 17.32
C LYS A 285 -19.97 5.19 17.94
N VAL A 286 -20.85 4.21 18.05
CA VAL A 286 -20.51 2.85 18.43
C VAL A 286 -20.04 2.07 17.20
N ILE A 287 -18.96 1.32 17.36
CA ILE A 287 -18.45 0.39 16.36
C ILE A 287 -18.31 -1.01 16.96
N HIS A 288 -18.48 -2.02 16.11
CA HIS A 288 -18.34 -3.42 16.50
C HIS A 288 -17.13 -4.02 15.80
N LEU A 289 -16.15 -4.46 16.59
CA LEU A 289 -14.91 -5.06 16.11
C LEU A 289 -14.97 -6.56 16.24
N ILE A 290 -14.68 -7.28 15.16
CA ILE A 290 -14.71 -8.74 15.12
C ILE A 290 -13.32 -9.30 14.87
N THR A 291 -13.02 -10.43 15.56
CA THR A 291 -11.78 -11.18 15.41
C THR A 291 -12.02 -12.68 15.58
N ASN A 292 -11.12 -13.49 15.04
CA ASN A 292 -11.06 -14.94 15.32
C ASN A 292 -10.12 -15.29 16.50
N LYS A 293 -9.54 -14.29 17.16
CA LYS A 293 -8.70 -14.47 18.35
C LYS A 293 -9.53 -14.20 19.61
N ILE A 294 -9.84 -15.23 20.35
CA ILE A 294 -10.80 -15.18 21.47
C ILE A 294 -10.16 -14.91 22.83
N ASP A 295 -8.86 -15.09 22.97
CA ASP A 295 -8.10 -15.06 24.24
C ASP A 295 -7.34 -13.73 24.48
N TRP A 296 -7.43 -12.74 23.57
CA TRP A 296 -6.84 -11.43 23.77
C TRP A 296 -7.67 -10.55 24.70
N GLN A 297 -7.05 -9.50 25.27
CA GLN A 297 -7.81 -8.46 25.95
C GLN A 297 -8.61 -7.62 24.95
N ALA A 298 -9.80 -7.13 25.36
CA ALA A 298 -10.64 -6.31 24.51
C ALA A 298 -9.94 -5.02 24.05
N ILE A 299 -9.11 -4.43 24.92
CA ILE A 299 -8.32 -3.25 24.60
C ILE A 299 -7.31 -3.51 23.47
N THR A 300 -6.67 -4.69 23.44
CA THR A 300 -5.75 -5.07 22.37
C THR A 300 -6.45 -5.09 21.01
N ILE A 301 -7.68 -5.59 20.95
CA ILE A 301 -8.48 -5.62 19.72
C ILE A 301 -8.82 -4.18 19.26
N ALA A 302 -9.18 -3.31 20.21
CA ALA A 302 -9.48 -1.90 19.95
C ALA A 302 -8.23 -1.14 19.45
N ASP A 303 -7.10 -1.32 20.12
CA ASP A 303 -5.84 -0.68 19.76
C ASP A 303 -5.29 -1.16 18.40
N LEU A 304 -5.39 -2.45 18.10
CA LEU A 304 -5.05 -2.98 16.78
C LEU A 304 -5.90 -2.33 15.68
N TYR A 305 -7.21 -2.19 15.92
CA TYR A 305 -8.07 -1.53 14.93
C TYR A 305 -7.76 -0.03 14.79
N LYS A 306 -7.36 0.63 15.87
CA LYS A 306 -6.93 2.03 15.86
C LYS A 306 -5.68 2.23 15.00
N LYS A 307 -4.72 1.30 15.02
CA LYS A 307 -3.52 1.33 14.14
C LYS A 307 -3.85 1.39 12.64
N ARG A 308 -5.04 0.97 12.22
CA ARG A 308 -5.46 1.11 10.82
C ARG A 308 -5.41 2.57 10.31
N TRP A 309 -5.50 3.55 11.21
CA TRP A 309 -5.34 4.96 10.85
C TRP A 309 -3.94 5.32 10.33
N ASP A 310 -2.91 4.59 10.71
CA ASP A 310 -1.53 4.86 10.27
C ASP A 310 -1.41 4.75 8.75
N ILE A 311 -2.06 3.75 8.15
CA ILE A 311 -2.09 3.61 6.69
C ILE A 311 -2.95 4.71 6.03
N GLU A 312 -4.02 5.18 6.67
CA GLU A 312 -4.83 6.30 6.15
C GLU A 312 -4.03 7.61 6.17
N ILE A 313 -3.28 7.88 7.25
CA ILE A 313 -2.38 9.02 7.35
C ILE A 313 -1.32 8.97 6.25
N PHE A 314 -0.71 7.81 6.04
CA PHE A 314 0.24 7.60 4.95
C PHE A 314 -0.38 7.95 3.58
N PHE A 315 -1.60 7.46 3.28
CA PHE A 315 -2.26 7.81 2.02
C PHE A 315 -2.65 9.27 1.92
N LYS A 316 -3.01 9.92 3.01
CA LYS A 316 -3.28 11.36 3.04
C LYS A 316 -2.02 12.12 2.65
N LEU A 317 -0.88 11.80 3.24
CA LEU A 317 0.42 12.39 2.91
C LEU A 317 0.81 12.14 1.45
N MET A 318 0.64 10.90 0.97
CA MET A 318 0.87 10.57 -0.43
C MET A 318 0.00 11.39 -1.39
N LYS A 319 -1.30 11.50 -1.11
CA LYS A 319 -2.24 12.25 -1.98
C LYS A 319 -1.92 13.74 -2.00
N GLN A 320 -1.47 14.29 -0.86
CA GLN A 320 -1.13 15.71 -0.74
C GLN A 320 0.21 16.03 -1.42
N ASN A 321 1.22 15.18 -1.22
CA ASN A 321 2.59 15.50 -1.63
C ASN A 321 2.95 14.97 -3.03
N LEU A 322 2.30 13.89 -3.51
CA LEU A 322 2.69 13.21 -4.75
C LEU A 322 1.71 13.36 -5.92
N GLN A 323 0.73 14.24 -5.84
CA GLN A 323 -0.21 14.51 -6.95
C GLN A 323 -0.74 13.26 -7.67
N ILE A 324 -1.20 12.25 -6.90
CA ILE A 324 -1.61 10.93 -7.43
C ILE A 324 -2.69 11.01 -8.52
N LYS A 325 -3.38 12.14 -8.64
CA LYS A 325 -4.47 12.33 -9.61
C LYS A 325 -3.99 12.67 -11.02
N THR A 326 -2.71 13.02 -11.22
CA THR A 326 -2.18 13.45 -12.53
C THR A 326 -1.25 12.38 -13.09
N PHE A 327 -1.60 11.81 -14.23
CA PHE A 327 -0.78 10.84 -14.92
C PHE A 327 -0.20 11.44 -16.21
N LEU A 328 1.08 11.15 -16.46
CA LEU A 328 1.85 11.61 -17.61
C LEU A 328 1.64 10.76 -18.87
N GLY A 329 0.76 9.77 -18.79
CA GLY A 329 0.35 8.90 -19.89
C GLY A 329 -0.90 8.14 -19.52
N THR A 330 -1.62 7.63 -20.51
CA THR A 330 -2.93 7.00 -20.35
C THR A 330 -2.91 5.47 -20.45
N SER A 331 -1.82 4.87 -20.92
CA SER A 331 -1.69 3.41 -21.00
C SER A 331 -1.53 2.79 -19.62
N GLU A 332 -1.87 1.51 -19.49
CA GLU A 332 -1.69 0.74 -18.26
C GLU A 332 -0.25 0.79 -17.76
N ASN A 333 0.71 0.57 -18.67
CA ASN A 333 2.13 0.64 -18.34
C ASN A 333 2.53 2.02 -17.81
N ALA A 334 2.08 3.12 -18.44
CA ALA A 334 2.40 4.47 -18.00
C ALA A 334 1.88 4.76 -16.60
N VAL A 335 0.63 4.40 -16.33
CA VAL A 335 -0.02 4.63 -15.02
C VAL A 335 0.62 3.80 -13.93
N LYS A 336 0.78 2.50 -14.15
CA LYS A 336 1.35 1.59 -13.15
C LYS A 336 2.83 1.90 -12.87
N SER A 337 3.63 2.20 -13.88
CA SER A 337 5.02 2.65 -13.71
C SER A 337 5.11 3.89 -12.84
N GLN A 338 4.26 4.88 -13.10
CA GLN A 338 4.21 6.11 -12.32
C GLN A 338 3.77 5.86 -10.87
N ILE A 339 2.83 4.94 -10.64
CA ILE A 339 2.40 4.56 -9.28
C ILE A 339 3.58 3.94 -8.50
N TYR A 340 4.30 2.96 -9.06
CA TYR A 340 5.43 2.33 -8.36
C TYR A 340 6.58 3.31 -8.08
N ILE A 341 6.91 4.19 -9.03
CA ILE A 341 7.93 5.22 -8.83
C ILE A 341 7.50 6.23 -7.75
N ARG A 342 6.23 6.62 -7.69
CA ARG A 342 5.70 7.48 -6.63
C ARG A 342 5.81 6.83 -5.26
N HIS A 343 5.45 5.55 -5.15
CA HIS A 343 5.58 4.80 -3.90
C HIS A 343 7.06 4.68 -3.47
N TYR A 344 7.97 4.46 -4.42
CA TYR A 344 9.41 4.49 -4.15
C TYR A 344 9.86 5.85 -3.58
N ILE A 345 9.43 6.94 -4.19
CA ILE A 345 9.78 8.30 -3.70
C ILE A 345 9.22 8.53 -2.30
N CYS A 346 7.95 8.15 -2.03
CA CYS A 346 7.37 8.22 -0.69
C CYS A 346 8.09 7.40 0.36
N TYR A 347 8.68 6.29 -0.07
CA TYR A 347 9.43 5.42 0.82
C TYR A 347 10.75 6.05 1.30
N ILE A 348 11.31 6.96 0.53
CA ILE A 348 12.59 7.63 0.84
C ILE A 348 12.39 8.85 1.73
N PHE A 349 11.24 9.53 1.63
CA PHE A 349 10.90 10.74 2.38
C PHE A 349 9.88 10.46 3.48
#